data_d30a9d650ee7656ed23a8b85e04e3981
#
_entry.id   d30a9d650ee7656ed23a8b85e04e3981
#
_cell.length_a   1.000
_cell.length_b   1.000
_cell.length_c   1.000
_cell.angle_alpha   90.00
_cell.angle_beta   90.00
_cell.angle_gamma   90.00
#
_symmetry.space_group_name_H-M   'P 1'
#
loop_
_entity.id
_entity.type
_entity.pdbx_description
1 polymer ?
#
loop_
_entity_poly.entity_id
_entity_poly.type
_entity_poly.pdbx_seq_one_letter_code
_entity_poly.pdbx_strand_id
1 'polypeptide(L)'
;MSHVECTCIERRTKIDIIFEKTEEHVDVEVKQCPTCNAIVKAQFPDDMPGPLQYGNGIKAYVIQLIVAQMITLNRVADMVSSLIGRMISPDTMLGFILRLHVALEPWEESAKRQLMATQSMHVDETSLRVDKKNHWIHVYSSGDITLKFLHQKRGKEAIEAIGIIPHYVGTIVHDCWASYLSYDHLKHGLCGGHLLRELTFIIDSNGYCWSKNMKRLLKKTCKMVSSRKEKCLTADEYLKLTRLYRKIITVGEKELPEIPEKTTKRRGKVAKSDAHNLWERLKKYETSVLLFAKLPHVSFTNNRAERDLRMAKVKQKVSGCFRTEKYAQAYCRISSYLQTMKNKDINPLVAISMALSGKIEL
;
A
#
# COMPACT_ATOMS: atom_id res chain seq x y z
N MET A 1 -53.80 -23.40 -20.71
CA MET A 1 -53.43 -22.25 -19.89
C MET A 1 -52.84 -21.09 -20.69
N SER A 2 -52.87 -21.15 -22.02
CA SER A 2 -52.33 -20.11 -22.92
C SER A 2 -53.15 -18.79 -22.96
N HIS A 3 -54.33 -18.77 -22.32
CA HIS A 3 -55.23 -17.58 -22.28
C HIS A 3 -55.29 -16.89 -20.93
N VAL A 4 -54.46 -17.35 -19.94
CA VAL A 4 -54.40 -16.72 -18.63
C VAL A 4 -53.25 -15.70 -18.62
N GLU A 5 -53.53 -14.47 -18.22
CA GLU A 5 -52.52 -13.43 -18.06
C GLU A 5 -51.46 -13.82 -17.06
N CYS A 6 -50.17 -13.58 -17.40
CA CYS A 6 -49.03 -13.83 -16.53
C CYS A 6 -49.07 -12.88 -15.34
N THR A 7 -49.24 -13.38 -14.13
CA THR A 7 -49.32 -12.58 -12.90
C THR A 7 -47.93 -12.22 -12.35
N CYS A 8 -46.90 -12.99 -12.63
CA CYS A 8 -45.52 -12.70 -12.26
C CYS A 8 -44.52 -13.48 -13.11
N ILE A 9 -43.30 -12.95 -13.24
CA ILE A 9 -42.18 -13.63 -13.88
C ILE A 9 -41.15 -13.95 -12.81
N GLU A 10 -40.88 -15.24 -12.59
CA GLU A 10 -39.78 -15.67 -11.73
C GLU A 10 -38.53 -15.89 -12.60
N ARG A 11 -37.42 -15.23 -12.23
CA ARG A 11 -36.13 -15.36 -12.93
C ARG A 11 -35.17 -16.18 -12.09
N ARG A 12 -34.56 -17.18 -12.72
CA ARG A 12 -33.43 -17.94 -12.16
C ARG A 12 -32.22 -17.73 -13.04
N THR A 13 -31.07 -17.45 -12.43
CA THR A 13 -29.82 -17.18 -13.12
C THR A 13 -28.79 -18.24 -12.72
N LYS A 14 -28.16 -18.88 -13.71
CA LYS A 14 -26.97 -19.72 -13.51
C LYS A 14 -25.75 -18.99 -14.07
N ILE A 15 -24.70 -18.90 -13.27
CA ILE A 15 -23.41 -18.30 -13.67
C ILE A 15 -22.37 -19.39 -13.64
N ASP A 16 -21.55 -19.49 -14.68
CA ASP A 16 -20.48 -20.47 -14.80
C ASP A 16 -19.21 -19.82 -15.34
N ILE A 17 -18.07 -20.50 -15.25
CA ILE A 17 -16.78 -20.08 -15.82
C ILE A 17 -16.31 -21.18 -16.77
N ILE A 18 -15.99 -20.81 -17.99
CA ILE A 18 -15.38 -21.70 -18.98
C ILE A 18 -13.97 -21.19 -19.27
N PHE A 19 -12.97 -22.06 -19.13
CA PHE A 19 -11.60 -21.78 -19.55
C PHE A 19 -11.37 -22.42 -20.92
N GLU A 20 -11.18 -21.58 -21.93
CA GLU A 20 -10.90 -22.02 -23.30
C GLU A 20 -9.46 -21.62 -23.66
N LYS A 21 -8.69 -22.60 -24.13
CA LYS A 21 -7.34 -22.41 -24.66
C LYS A 21 -7.43 -22.12 -26.16
N THR A 22 -6.84 -21.00 -26.60
CA THR A 22 -6.67 -20.69 -28.03
C THR A 22 -5.22 -20.93 -28.44
N GLU A 23 -4.99 -21.54 -29.59
CA GLU A 23 -3.67 -21.72 -30.20
C GLU A 23 -3.68 -21.12 -31.61
N GLU A 24 -2.70 -20.28 -31.91
CA GLU A 24 -2.47 -19.71 -33.23
C GLU A 24 -1.13 -20.21 -33.75
N HIS A 25 -1.13 -20.71 -34.98
CA HIS A 25 0.06 -21.21 -35.67
C HIS A 25 0.35 -20.30 -36.86
N VAL A 26 1.59 -19.84 -36.96
CA VAL A 26 2.08 -19.04 -38.09
C VAL A 26 3.24 -19.80 -38.71
N ASP A 27 3.07 -20.23 -39.96
CA ASP A 27 4.12 -20.87 -40.74
C ASP A 27 4.74 -19.87 -41.71
N VAL A 28 6.04 -19.90 -41.85
CA VAL A 28 6.78 -19.08 -42.82
C VAL A 28 7.53 -19.92 -43.80
N GLU A 29 7.50 -19.54 -45.07
CA GLU A 29 8.22 -20.23 -46.11
C GLU A 29 9.73 -20.00 -45.95
N VAL A 30 10.50 -21.09 -46.13
CA VAL A 30 11.96 -21.08 -46.22
C VAL A 30 12.31 -21.62 -47.62
N LYS A 31 12.97 -20.81 -48.44
CA LYS A 31 13.38 -21.15 -49.79
C LYS A 31 14.89 -21.20 -49.90
N GLN A 32 15.43 -22.21 -50.56
CA GLN A 32 16.84 -22.34 -50.90
C GLN A 32 17.03 -22.14 -52.38
N CYS A 33 17.93 -21.25 -52.75
CA CYS A 33 18.28 -21.03 -54.15
C CYS A 33 19.03 -22.23 -54.69
N PRO A 34 18.58 -22.84 -55.81
CA PRO A 34 19.26 -24.02 -56.37
C PRO A 34 20.60 -23.72 -57.04
N THR A 35 20.86 -22.44 -57.33
CA THR A 35 22.11 -22.01 -58.00
C THR A 35 23.20 -21.62 -57.00
N CYS A 36 22.89 -20.91 -55.93
CA CYS A 36 23.87 -20.39 -54.98
C CYS A 36 23.70 -20.90 -53.55
N ASN A 37 22.75 -21.81 -53.32
CA ASN A 37 22.40 -22.35 -51.98
C ASN A 37 22.01 -21.29 -50.91
N ALA A 38 21.81 -20.04 -51.29
CA ALA A 38 21.35 -19.03 -50.36
C ALA A 38 19.94 -19.39 -49.80
N ILE A 39 19.79 -19.26 -48.47
CA ILE A 39 18.51 -19.54 -47.80
C ILE A 39 17.83 -18.18 -47.52
N VAL A 40 16.58 -18.07 -47.98
CA VAL A 40 15.72 -16.92 -47.70
C VAL A 40 14.54 -17.41 -46.88
N LYS A 41 14.25 -16.71 -45.79
CA LYS A 41 13.13 -17.03 -44.89
C LYS A 41 12.27 -15.80 -44.72
N ALA A 42 10.96 -15.95 -44.80
CA ALA A 42 10.02 -14.87 -44.46
C ALA A 42 10.09 -14.52 -42.95
N GLN A 43 9.73 -13.30 -42.65
CA GLN A 43 9.73 -12.84 -41.26
C GLN A 43 8.46 -13.29 -40.52
N PHE A 44 8.60 -13.68 -39.26
CA PHE A 44 7.46 -13.90 -38.37
C PHE A 44 6.89 -12.55 -37.90
N PRO A 45 5.61 -12.51 -37.47
CA PRO A 45 5.05 -11.34 -36.81
C PRO A 45 5.90 -10.91 -35.60
N ASP A 46 5.91 -9.62 -35.31
CA ASP A 46 6.73 -9.03 -34.22
C ASP A 46 6.38 -9.58 -32.84
N ASP A 47 5.15 -10.01 -32.63
CA ASP A 47 4.67 -10.63 -31.40
C ASP A 47 4.97 -12.13 -31.29
N MET A 48 5.56 -12.72 -32.35
CA MET A 48 6.02 -14.12 -32.43
C MET A 48 7.54 -14.26 -32.70
N PRO A 49 8.41 -13.64 -31.86
CA PRO A 49 9.87 -13.64 -32.10
C PRO A 49 10.54 -14.99 -31.86
N GLY A 50 9.86 -15.98 -31.33
CA GLY A 50 10.41 -17.31 -31.01
C GLY A 50 9.43 -18.45 -31.30
N PRO A 51 9.86 -19.68 -31.09
CA PRO A 51 9.06 -20.88 -31.47
C PRO A 51 7.81 -21.07 -30.60
N LEU A 52 7.75 -20.44 -29.41
CA LEU A 52 6.60 -20.49 -28.53
C LEU A 52 6.44 -19.14 -27.84
N GLN A 53 5.26 -18.56 -27.96
CA GLN A 53 4.88 -17.34 -27.28
C GLN A 53 3.63 -17.57 -26.43
N TYR A 54 3.50 -16.78 -25.36
CA TYR A 54 2.31 -16.75 -24.52
C TYR A 54 1.55 -15.44 -24.74
N GLY A 55 0.27 -15.51 -24.98
CA GLY A 55 -0.60 -14.35 -25.14
C GLY A 55 -0.75 -13.51 -23.86
N ASN A 56 -1.25 -12.29 -24.00
CA ASN A 56 -1.41 -11.36 -22.87
C ASN A 56 -2.40 -11.88 -21.82
N GLY A 57 -3.40 -12.68 -22.19
CA GLY A 57 -4.34 -13.31 -21.27
C GLY A 57 -3.64 -14.21 -20.23
N ILE A 58 -2.78 -15.14 -20.70
CA ILE A 58 -1.99 -16.00 -19.81
C ILE A 58 -1.03 -15.19 -18.97
N LYS A 59 -0.31 -14.21 -19.55
CA LYS A 59 0.61 -13.33 -18.82
C LYS A 59 -0.11 -12.58 -17.70
N ALA A 60 -1.27 -11.99 -18.00
CA ALA A 60 -2.06 -11.25 -17.03
C ALA A 60 -2.57 -12.16 -15.90
N TYR A 61 -3.05 -13.34 -16.22
CA TYR A 61 -3.52 -14.31 -15.24
C TYR A 61 -2.39 -14.76 -14.30
N VAL A 62 -1.22 -15.13 -14.85
CA VAL A 62 -0.02 -15.49 -14.06
C VAL A 62 0.41 -14.36 -13.13
N ILE A 63 0.52 -13.13 -13.64
CA ILE A 63 0.92 -11.96 -12.83
C ILE A 63 -0.10 -11.71 -11.73
N GLN A 64 -1.40 -11.79 -12.01
CA GLN A 64 -2.45 -11.65 -11.01
C GLN A 64 -2.31 -12.68 -9.90
N LEU A 65 -2.10 -13.96 -10.22
CA LEU A 65 -1.95 -15.02 -9.23
C LEU A 65 -0.72 -14.79 -8.34
N ILE A 66 0.42 -14.39 -8.92
CA ILE A 66 1.67 -14.22 -8.18
C ILE A 66 1.67 -12.93 -7.37
N VAL A 67 1.27 -11.79 -7.95
CA VAL A 67 1.43 -10.46 -7.34
C VAL A 67 0.21 -10.03 -6.54
N ALA A 68 -1.00 -10.24 -7.06
CA ALA A 68 -2.23 -9.82 -6.36
C ALA A 68 -2.73 -10.88 -5.37
N GLN A 69 -2.64 -12.17 -5.72
CA GLN A 69 -3.13 -13.28 -4.88
C GLN A 69 -2.04 -13.93 -4.04
N MET A 70 -0.77 -13.55 -4.22
CA MET A 70 0.39 -14.05 -3.45
C MET A 70 0.63 -15.56 -3.57
N ILE A 71 0.15 -16.20 -4.63
CA ILE A 71 0.38 -17.63 -4.86
C ILE A 71 1.86 -17.85 -5.23
N THR A 72 2.44 -18.95 -4.77
CA THR A 72 3.84 -19.30 -5.05
C THR A 72 4.01 -19.74 -6.50
N LEU A 73 5.21 -19.52 -7.08
CA LEU A 73 5.51 -19.83 -8.48
C LEU A 73 5.16 -21.26 -8.87
N ASN A 74 5.55 -22.26 -8.06
CA ASN A 74 5.28 -23.65 -8.38
C ASN A 74 3.78 -23.93 -8.43
N ARG A 75 3.01 -23.40 -7.46
CA ARG A 75 1.55 -23.58 -7.45
C ARG A 75 0.88 -22.90 -8.65
N VAL A 76 1.39 -21.72 -9.07
CA VAL A 76 0.90 -21.06 -10.28
C VAL A 76 1.24 -21.89 -11.52
N ALA A 77 2.45 -22.47 -11.59
CA ALA A 77 2.83 -23.36 -12.69
C ALA A 77 1.87 -24.56 -12.81
N ASP A 78 1.57 -25.22 -11.69
CA ASP A 78 0.63 -26.35 -11.64
C ASP A 78 -0.79 -25.93 -12.05
N MET A 79 -1.29 -24.81 -11.52
CA MET A 79 -2.62 -24.28 -11.86
C MET A 79 -2.73 -23.93 -13.34
N VAL A 80 -1.74 -23.25 -13.92
CA VAL A 80 -1.75 -22.88 -15.34
C VAL A 80 -1.59 -24.12 -16.21
N SER A 81 -0.72 -25.06 -15.83
CA SER A 81 -0.55 -26.32 -16.54
C SER A 81 -1.85 -27.11 -16.65
N SER A 82 -2.66 -27.15 -15.59
CA SER A 82 -3.96 -27.83 -15.60
C SER A 82 -4.99 -27.19 -16.55
N LEU A 83 -4.85 -25.87 -16.81
CA LEU A 83 -5.76 -25.13 -17.70
C LEU A 83 -5.36 -25.23 -19.17
N ILE A 84 -4.05 -25.17 -19.48
CA ILE A 84 -3.57 -25.07 -20.86
C ILE A 84 -2.93 -26.39 -21.38
N GLY A 85 -2.78 -27.39 -20.51
CA GLY A 85 -2.14 -28.68 -20.88
C GLY A 85 -0.63 -28.56 -21.10
N ARG A 86 0.04 -27.48 -20.66
CA ARG A 86 1.47 -27.23 -20.87
C ARG A 86 2.08 -26.51 -19.66
N MET A 87 3.26 -26.98 -19.23
CA MET A 87 4.00 -26.31 -18.15
C MET A 87 4.66 -25.01 -18.65
N ILE A 88 4.55 -23.96 -17.83
CA ILE A 88 5.31 -22.71 -18.00
C ILE A 88 6.42 -22.70 -16.95
N SER A 89 7.67 -22.51 -17.38
CA SER A 89 8.80 -22.48 -16.46
C SER A 89 8.70 -21.30 -15.49
N PRO A 90 9.19 -21.45 -14.25
CA PRO A 90 9.29 -20.33 -13.29
C PRO A 90 10.00 -19.11 -13.87
N ASP A 91 11.06 -19.29 -14.64
CA ASP A 91 11.82 -18.19 -15.24
C ASP A 91 11.00 -17.44 -16.29
N THR A 92 10.21 -18.14 -17.08
CA THR A 92 9.28 -17.52 -18.04
C THR A 92 8.24 -16.66 -17.32
N MET A 93 7.64 -17.18 -16.24
CA MET A 93 6.66 -16.44 -15.43
C MET A 93 7.28 -15.22 -14.75
N LEU A 94 8.50 -15.34 -14.23
CA LEU A 94 9.27 -14.22 -13.68
C LEU A 94 9.61 -13.19 -14.78
N GLY A 95 9.88 -13.64 -16.00
CA GLY A 95 10.04 -12.78 -17.17
C GLY A 95 8.80 -11.94 -17.48
N PHE A 96 7.59 -12.48 -17.29
CA PHE A 96 6.35 -11.70 -17.44
C PHE A 96 6.27 -10.55 -16.42
N ILE A 97 6.61 -10.85 -15.16
CA ILE A 97 6.63 -9.85 -14.07
C ILE A 97 7.61 -8.72 -14.38
N LEU A 98 8.83 -9.06 -14.85
CA LEU A 98 9.84 -8.04 -15.13
C LEU A 98 9.48 -7.18 -16.35
N ARG A 99 8.88 -7.74 -17.39
CA ARG A 99 8.39 -6.94 -18.53
C ARG A 99 7.30 -5.97 -18.11
N LEU A 100 6.34 -6.39 -17.29
CA LEU A 100 5.32 -5.47 -16.77
C LEU A 100 5.95 -4.41 -15.85
N HIS A 101 6.92 -4.79 -15.02
CA HIS A 101 7.63 -3.83 -14.16
C HIS A 101 8.27 -2.70 -14.97
N VAL A 102 8.95 -3.01 -16.07
CA VAL A 102 9.54 -2.00 -16.95
C VAL A 102 8.46 -1.17 -17.64
N ALA A 103 7.43 -1.81 -18.19
CA ALA A 103 6.34 -1.11 -18.86
C ALA A 103 5.60 -0.10 -17.95
N LEU A 104 5.58 -0.33 -16.63
CA LEU A 104 4.92 0.56 -15.66
C LEU A 104 5.80 1.72 -15.17
N GLU A 105 7.02 1.87 -15.64
CA GLU A 105 7.92 2.96 -15.19
C GLU A 105 7.36 4.36 -15.49
N PRO A 106 6.86 4.66 -16.70
CA PRO A 106 6.24 5.96 -16.97
C PRO A 106 5.00 6.24 -16.12
N TRP A 107 4.22 5.20 -15.82
CA TRP A 107 3.07 5.30 -14.92
C TRP A 107 3.50 5.67 -13.49
N GLU A 108 4.53 5.02 -12.96
CA GLU A 108 5.02 5.29 -11.60
C GLU A 108 5.46 6.75 -11.46
N GLU A 109 6.17 7.29 -12.43
CA GLU A 109 6.59 8.69 -12.44
C GLU A 109 5.40 9.65 -12.54
N SER A 110 4.39 9.33 -13.35
CA SER A 110 3.15 10.12 -13.41
C SER A 110 2.37 10.07 -12.09
N ALA A 111 2.20 8.88 -11.51
CA ALA A 111 1.53 8.70 -10.23
C ALA A 111 2.28 9.42 -9.09
N LYS A 112 3.62 9.45 -9.12
CA LYS A 112 4.45 10.20 -8.17
C LYS A 112 4.16 11.70 -8.25
N ARG A 113 4.12 12.27 -9.47
CA ARG A 113 3.78 13.69 -9.67
C ARG A 113 2.37 14.02 -9.15
N GLN A 114 1.38 13.19 -9.47
CA GLN A 114 0.01 13.37 -9.00
C GLN A 114 -0.08 13.28 -7.46
N LEU A 115 0.61 12.30 -6.85
CA LEU A 115 0.67 12.14 -5.40
C LEU A 115 1.28 13.37 -4.72
N MET A 116 2.35 13.92 -5.28
CA MET A 116 3.04 15.13 -4.79
C MET A 116 2.16 16.39 -4.84
N ALA A 117 1.16 16.43 -5.72
CA ALA A 117 0.21 17.54 -5.84
C ALA A 117 -0.96 17.46 -4.84
N THR A 118 -1.08 16.41 -4.05
CA THR A 118 -2.18 16.23 -3.09
C THR A 118 -2.00 17.06 -1.82
N GLN A 119 -3.11 17.40 -1.15
CA GLN A 119 -3.08 18.19 0.10
C GLN A 119 -2.64 17.37 1.32
N SER A 120 -2.90 16.07 1.32
CA SER A 120 -2.49 15.17 2.39
C SER A 120 -2.12 13.80 1.84
N MET A 121 -1.19 13.15 2.52
CA MET A 121 -0.65 11.85 2.16
C MET A 121 -0.54 10.97 3.40
N HIS A 122 -0.94 9.71 3.27
CA HIS A 122 -0.72 8.68 4.28
C HIS A 122 0.62 8.01 4.03
N VAL A 123 1.44 7.87 5.05
CA VAL A 123 2.77 7.26 4.95
C VAL A 123 2.97 6.22 6.05
N ASP A 124 3.61 5.12 5.70
CA ASP A 124 3.94 4.04 6.62
C ASP A 124 5.04 3.16 6.01
N GLU A 125 5.65 2.29 6.80
CA GLU A 125 6.63 1.33 6.30
C GLU A 125 6.51 -0.01 6.99
N THR A 126 6.96 -1.05 6.29
CA THR A 126 6.98 -2.41 6.83
C THR A 126 8.22 -3.17 6.42
N SER A 127 8.76 -3.97 7.33
CA SER A 127 9.89 -4.84 7.03
C SER A 127 9.47 -6.03 6.18
N LEU A 128 10.37 -6.44 5.29
CA LEU A 128 10.31 -7.72 4.58
C LEU A 128 11.72 -8.26 4.39
N ARG A 129 11.82 -9.53 3.97
CA ARG A 129 13.11 -10.13 3.68
C ARG A 129 13.37 -10.25 2.18
N VAL A 130 14.58 -9.83 1.77
CA VAL A 130 15.12 -10.03 0.42
C VAL A 130 16.48 -10.67 0.59
N ASP A 131 16.71 -11.79 -0.06
CA ASP A 131 17.96 -12.56 0.07
C ASP A 131 18.39 -12.74 1.55
N LYS A 132 17.46 -13.18 2.39
CA LYS A 132 17.65 -13.37 3.85
C LYS A 132 18.00 -12.10 4.63
N LYS A 133 18.14 -10.93 4.00
CA LYS A 133 18.42 -9.63 4.62
C LYS A 133 17.14 -8.82 4.83
N ASN A 134 17.11 -7.99 5.86
CA ASN A 134 15.99 -7.10 6.11
C ASN A 134 16.01 -5.94 5.11
N HIS A 135 14.86 -5.72 4.51
CA HIS A 135 14.54 -4.56 3.67
C HIS A 135 13.23 -3.96 4.19
N TRP A 136 12.86 -2.81 3.65
CA TRP A 136 11.66 -2.09 4.03
C TRP A 136 10.88 -1.67 2.81
N ILE A 137 9.56 -1.85 2.86
CA ILE A 137 8.66 -1.24 1.90
C ILE A 137 8.10 0.03 2.55
N HIS A 138 8.29 1.15 1.88
CA HIS A 138 7.69 2.43 2.21
C HIS A 138 6.47 2.64 1.34
N VAL A 139 5.33 3.01 1.93
CA VAL A 139 4.08 3.30 1.23
C VAL A 139 3.72 4.76 1.35
N TYR A 140 3.20 5.30 0.26
CA TYR A 140 2.70 6.65 0.12
C TYR A 140 1.33 6.59 -0.55
N SER A 141 0.27 7.06 0.11
CA SER A 141 -1.09 6.90 -0.39
C SER A 141 -1.90 8.19 -0.24
N SER A 142 -2.57 8.62 -1.30
CA SER A 142 -3.53 9.72 -1.28
C SER A 142 -4.54 9.58 -2.42
N GLY A 143 -5.79 10.02 -2.23
CA GLY A 143 -6.85 9.84 -3.24
C GLY A 143 -6.93 8.40 -3.71
N ASP A 144 -6.83 8.14 -5.00
CA ASP A 144 -6.81 6.79 -5.55
C ASP A 144 -5.38 6.20 -5.62
N ILE A 145 -4.37 7.02 -5.46
CA ILE A 145 -2.97 6.63 -5.68
C ILE A 145 -2.39 5.94 -4.46
N THR A 146 -1.70 4.84 -4.71
CA THR A 146 -0.83 4.16 -3.75
C THR A 146 0.50 3.84 -4.42
N LEU A 147 1.61 4.29 -3.84
CA LEU A 147 2.97 3.99 -4.28
C LEU A 147 3.72 3.26 -3.19
N LYS A 148 4.52 2.27 -3.57
CA LYS A 148 5.36 1.45 -2.68
C LYS A 148 6.77 1.41 -3.24
N PHE A 149 7.75 1.66 -2.37
CA PHE A 149 9.17 1.63 -2.74
C PHE A 149 9.93 0.72 -1.79
N LEU A 150 10.82 -0.07 -2.35
CA LEU A 150 11.72 -0.92 -1.58
C LEU A 150 13.00 -0.17 -1.24
N HIS A 151 13.46 -0.29 0.02
CA HIS A 151 14.78 0.20 0.42
C HIS A 151 15.40 -0.72 1.49
N GLN A 152 16.75 -0.78 1.54
CA GLN A 152 17.47 -1.60 2.52
C GLN A 152 17.39 -1.04 3.94
N LYS A 153 17.20 0.26 4.08
CA LYS A 153 17.07 0.96 5.36
C LYS A 153 15.63 1.37 5.64
N ARG A 154 15.32 1.56 6.91
CA ARG A 154 14.02 2.07 7.36
C ARG A 154 13.99 3.60 7.44
N GLY A 155 15.09 4.18 7.94
CA GLY A 155 15.14 5.54 8.45
C GLY A 155 15.20 6.64 7.39
N LYS A 156 15.70 7.80 7.83
CA LYS A 156 15.80 9.03 7.03
C LYS A 156 16.53 8.81 5.70
N GLU A 157 17.59 7.99 5.69
CA GLU A 157 18.32 7.63 4.48
C GLU A 157 17.39 7.06 3.38
N ALA A 158 16.47 6.16 3.75
CA ALA A 158 15.50 5.60 2.82
C ALA A 158 14.50 6.65 2.31
N ILE A 159 14.00 7.49 3.21
CA ILE A 159 13.04 8.55 2.89
C ILE A 159 13.65 9.55 1.91
N GLU A 160 14.91 9.93 2.13
CA GLU A 160 15.68 10.82 1.24
C GLU A 160 15.92 10.17 -0.13
N ALA A 161 16.34 8.90 -0.16
CA ALA A 161 16.61 8.17 -1.40
C ALA A 161 15.33 8.00 -2.26
N ILE A 162 14.17 7.77 -1.66
CA ILE A 162 12.88 7.68 -2.36
C ILE A 162 12.44 9.05 -2.90
N GLY A 163 12.78 10.13 -2.18
CA GLY A 163 12.64 11.51 -2.66
C GLY A 163 11.20 12.02 -2.76
N ILE A 164 10.22 11.42 -2.06
CA ILE A 164 8.83 11.93 -2.00
C ILE A 164 8.70 12.93 -0.86
N ILE A 165 8.91 12.52 0.37
CA ILE A 165 8.71 13.37 1.56
C ILE A 165 9.60 14.62 1.55
N PRO A 166 10.90 14.56 1.19
CA PRO A 166 11.77 15.75 1.17
C PRO A 166 11.28 16.88 0.27
N HIS A 167 10.54 16.55 -0.79
CA HIS A 167 10.05 17.51 -1.78
C HIS A 167 8.53 17.74 -1.72
N TYR A 168 7.83 17.05 -0.83
CA TYR A 168 6.40 17.20 -0.66
C TYR A 168 6.07 18.48 0.10
N VAL A 169 4.97 19.15 -0.29
CA VAL A 169 4.47 20.34 0.38
C VAL A 169 3.01 20.09 0.78
N GLY A 170 2.79 19.65 1.99
CA GLY A 170 1.43 19.33 2.45
C GLY A 170 1.40 18.73 3.84
N THR A 171 0.42 17.88 4.08
CA THR A 171 0.26 17.18 5.36
C THR A 171 0.57 15.70 5.19
N ILE A 172 1.41 15.13 6.04
CA ILE A 172 1.58 13.67 6.12
C ILE A 172 0.85 13.10 7.34
N VAL A 173 0.17 11.97 7.16
CA VAL A 173 -0.51 11.23 8.25
C VAL A 173 0.30 9.98 8.53
N HIS A 174 0.75 9.81 9.79
CA HIS A 174 1.67 8.73 10.18
C HIS A 174 1.56 8.31 11.65
N ASP A 175 2.32 7.34 12.09
CA ASP A 175 2.31 6.71 13.43
C ASP A 175 3.13 7.43 14.51
N CYS A 176 3.57 8.66 14.28
CA CYS A 176 4.45 9.41 15.19
C CYS A 176 5.91 8.94 15.20
N TRP A 177 6.38 8.29 14.12
CA TRP A 177 7.78 7.91 14.02
C TRP A 177 8.71 9.13 13.85
N ALA A 178 9.82 9.14 14.60
CA ALA A 178 10.73 10.28 14.67
C ALA A 178 11.33 10.69 13.31
N SER A 179 11.55 9.75 12.39
CA SER A 179 12.07 10.05 11.06
C SER A 179 11.11 10.92 10.25
N TYR A 180 9.80 10.70 10.35
CA TYR A 180 8.82 11.58 9.71
C TYR A 180 8.76 12.95 10.38
N LEU A 181 8.78 12.98 11.71
CA LEU A 181 8.74 14.22 12.50
C LEU A 181 9.98 15.12 12.31
N SER A 182 11.04 14.63 11.67
CA SER A 182 12.22 15.44 11.37
C SER A 182 12.06 16.33 10.12
N TYR A 183 10.93 16.26 9.43
CA TYR A 183 10.60 17.09 8.27
C TYR A 183 9.72 18.27 8.69
N ASP A 184 10.32 19.27 9.35
CA ASP A 184 9.64 20.41 9.96
C ASP A 184 8.88 21.30 8.96
N HIS A 185 9.18 21.21 7.66
CA HIS A 185 8.47 21.94 6.61
C HIS A 185 7.08 21.37 6.33
N LEU A 186 6.77 20.18 6.83
CA LEU A 186 5.48 19.50 6.63
C LEU A 186 4.53 19.73 7.80
N LYS A 187 3.23 19.63 7.53
CA LYS A 187 2.23 19.43 8.58
C LYS A 187 2.11 17.94 8.89
N HIS A 188 2.01 17.62 10.18
CA HIS A 188 1.93 16.23 10.65
C HIS A 188 0.56 15.95 11.24
N GLY A 189 -0.15 14.95 10.71
CA GLY A 189 -1.33 14.34 11.30
C GLY A 189 -0.92 13.04 12.00
N LEU A 190 -1.10 12.95 13.32
CA LEU A 190 -0.75 11.72 14.04
C LEU A 190 -1.91 10.74 14.04
N CYS A 191 -1.62 9.45 13.78
CA CYS A 191 -2.61 8.39 13.74
C CYS A 191 -3.31 8.23 15.09
N GLY A 192 -4.57 8.68 15.17
CA GLY A 192 -5.40 8.52 16.37
C GLY A 192 -5.66 7.05 16.74
N GLY A 193 -5.61 6.13 15.77
CA GLY A 193 -5.72 4.69 16.02
C GLY A 193 -4.60 4.17 16.91
N HIS A 194 -3.35 4.58 16.66
CA HIS A 194 -2.21 4.26 17.50
C HIS A 194 -2.33 4.91 18.88
N LEU A 195 -2.65 6.20 18.93
CA LEU A 195 -2.86 6.91 20.20
C LEU A 195 -3.94 6.27 21.06
N LEU A 196 -5.07 5.87 20.46
CA LEU A 196 -6.15 5.18 21.20
C LEU A 196 -5.74 3.82 21.74
N ARG A 197 -4.90 3.06 21.03
CA ARG A 197 -4.35 1.77 21.49
C ARG A 197 -3.41 1.98 22.69
N GLU A 198 -2.51 2.94 22.59
CA GLU A 198 -1.59 3.27 23.68
C GLU A 198 -2.34 3.82 24.91
N LEU A 199 -3.31 4.71 24.73
CA LEU A 199 -4.17 5.17 25.82
C LEU A 199 -4.93 4.00 26.48
N THR A 200 -5.38 3.01 25.69
CA THR A 200 -6.04 1.81 26.24
C THR A 200 -5.06 1.02 27.11
N PHE A 201 -3.85 0.77 26.60
CA PHE A 201 -2.80 0.08 27.37
C PHE A 201 -2.51 0.78 28.72
N ILE A 202 -2.38 2.11 28.71
CA ILE A 202 -2.17 2.90 29.94
C ILE A 202 -3.35 2.80 30.91
N ILE A 203 -4.59 2.79 30.39
CA ILE A 203 -5.79 2.60 31.20
C ILE A 203 -5.77 1.25 31.89
N ASP A 204 -5.48 0.21 31.13
CA ASP A 204 -5.49 -1.18 31.60
C ASP A 204 -4.35 -1.46 32.60
N SER A 205 -3.19 -0.84 32.40
CA SER A 205 -1.99 -1.02 33.24
C SER A 205 -1.97 -0.15 34.49
N ASN A 206 -2.45 1.10 34.41
CA ASN A 206 -2.24 2.10 35.48
C ASN A 206 -3.55 2.72 35.99
N GLY A 207 -4.66 2.64 35.24
CA GLY A 207 -5.94 3.19 35.63
C GLY A 207 -6.07 4.70 35.65
N TYR A 208 -5.10 5.47 35.12
CA TYR A 208 -5.04 6.93 35.19
C TYR A 208 -6.30 7.62 34.61
N CYS A 209 -6.79 8.64 35.31
CA CYS A 209 -7.94 9.44 34.88
C CYS A 209 -7.66 10.23 33.60
N TRP A 210 -6.46 10.81 33.50
CA TRP A 210 -6.07 11.60 32.32
C TRP A 210 -6.15 10.77 31.03
N SER A 211 -5.69 9.51 31.06
CA SER A 211 -5.69 8.65 29.88
C SER A 211 -7.11 8.24 29.45
N LYS A 212 -8.00 7.97 30.43
CA LYS A 212 -9.44 7.73 30.19
C LYS A 212 -10.11 8.94 29.55
N ASN A 213 -9.85 10.13 30.08
CA ASN A 213 -10.42 11.38 29.60
C ASN A 213 -9.90 11.75 28.21
N MET A 214 -8.60 11.58 27.94
CA MET A 214 -8.00 11.82 26.62
C MET A 214 -8.56 10.85 25.56
N LYS A 215 -8.66 9.57 25.88
CA LYS A 215 -9.29 8.58 24.99
C LYS A 215 -10.74 8.94 24.66
N ARG A 216 -11.52 9.38 25.65
CA ARG A 216 -12.92 9.82 25.48
C ARG A 216 -13.00 11.07 24.61
N LEU A 217 -12.13 12.06 24.85
CA LEU A 217 -12.06 13.31 24.08
C LEU A 217 -11.77 13.02 22.61
N LEU A 218 -10.71 12.27 22.29
CA LEU A 218 -10.32 11.95 20.93
C LEU A 218 -11.41 11.15 20.20
N LYS A 219 -12.02 10.14 20.84
CA LYS A 219 -13.12 9.39 20.24
C LYS A 219 -14.35 10.26 19.95
N LYS A 220 -14.75 11.12 20.91
CA LYS A 220 -15.88 12.04 20.74
C LYS A 220 -15.63 13.02 19.59
N THR A 221 -14.45 13.61 19.54
CA THR A 221 -14.05 14.54 18.48
C THR A 221 -14.03 13.85 17.12
N CYS A 222 -13.46 12.65 17.04
CA CYS A 222 -13.45 11.87 15.80
C CYS A 222 -14.89 11.60 15.30
N LYS A 223 -15.80 11.19 16.19
CA LYS A 223 -17.22 10.97 15.86
C LYS A 223 -17.87 12.26 15.36
N MET A 224 -17.64 13.39 16.04
CA MET A 224 -18.15 14.70 15.62
C MET A 224 -17.69 15.11 14.22
N VAL A 225 -16.38 15.01 13.97
CA VAL A 225 -15.79 15.37 12.67
C VAL A 225 -16.28 14.46 11.56
N SER A 226 -16.33 13.14 11.81
CA SER A 226 -16.74 12.17 10.78
C SER A 226 -18.22 12.27 10.41
N SER A 227 -19.10 12.71 11.33
CA SER A 227 -20.53 12.92 11.06
C SER A 227 -20.84 14.21 10.29
N ARG A 228 -19.89 15.14 10.15
CA ARG A 228 -20.07 16.42 9.44
C ARG A 228 -19.76 16.29 7.97
N LYS A 229 -20.44 17.13 7.17
CA LYS A 229 -20.16 17.29 5.75
C LYS A 229 -18.79 17.90 5.52
N GLU A 230 -18.46 18.94 6.28
CA GLU A 230 -17.21 19.71 6.20
C GLU A 230 -15.97 18.94 6.68
N LYS A 231 -16.15 17.81 7.38
CA LYS A 231 -15.06 16.99 7.96
C LYS A 231 -14.05 17.76 8.82
N CYS A 232 -14.49 18.85 9.46
CA CYS A 232 -13.69 19.65 10.40
C CYS A 232 -14.60 20.31 11.46
N LEU A 233 -13.99 20.89 12.48
CA LEU A 233 -14.65 21.70 13.50
C LEU A 233 -14.63 23.17 13.09
N THR A 234 -15.58 23.97 13.61
CA THR A 234 -15.51 25.43 13.55
C THR A 234 -14.35 25.96 14.42
N ALA A 235 -13.94 27.20 14.20
CA ALA A 235 -12.87 27.82 14.98
C ALA A 235 -13.15 27.80 16.50
N ASP A 236 -14.37 28.14 16.90
CA ASP A 236 -14.80 28.15 18.31
C ASP A 236 -14.80 26.75 18.93
N GLU A 237 -15.26 25.76 18.20
CA GLU A 237 -15.26 24.37 18.65
C GLU A 237 -13.83 23.83 18.77
N TYR A 238 -12.96 24.19 17.83
CA TYR A 238 -11.55 23.82 17.89
C TYR A 238 -10.85 24.47 19.10
N LEU A 239 -11.15 25.73 19.41
CA LEU A 239 -10.66 26.40 20.62
C LEU A 239 -11.14 25.69 21.89
N LYS A 240 -12.43 25.31 21.96
CA LYS A 240 -12.99 24.56 23.09
C LYS A 240 -12.30 23.20 23.23
N LEU A 241 -12.10 22.49 22.12
CA LEU A 241 -11.36 21.22 22.08
C LEU A 241 -9.96 21.38 22.64
N THR A 242 -9.20 22.38 22.18
CA THR A 242 -7.83 22.66 22.61
C THR A 242 -7.75 22.96 24.11
N ARG A 243 -8.69 23.75 24.63
CA ARG A 243 -8.78 24.05 26.10
C ARG A 243 -9.01 22.78 26.92
N LEU A 244 -9.94 21.89 26.46
CA LEU A 244 -10.20 20.63 27.15
C LEU A 244 -9.00 19.67 27.06
N TYR A 245 -8.35 19.62 25.92
CA TYR A 245 -7.15 18.82 25.72
C TYR A 245 -6.05 19.23 26.71
N ARG A 246 -5.72 20.52 26.78
CA ARG A 246 -4.70 21.06 27.68
C ARG A 246 -5.05 20.83 29.14
N LYS A 247 -6.33 20.98 29.54
CA LYS A 247 -6.79 20.64 30.89
C LYS A 247 -6.50 19.19 31.24
N ILE A 248 -6.73 18.24 30.31
CA ILE A 248 -6.43 16.83 30.54
C ILE A 248 -4.91 16.60 30.65
N ILE A 249 -4.10 17.27 29.85
CA ILE A 249 -2.63 17.19 29.93
C ILE A 249 -2.15 17.71 31.31
N THR A 250 -2.70 18.79 31.81
CA THR A 250 -2.36 19.34 33.17
C THR A 250 -2.77 18.36 34.28
N VAL A 251 -3.92 17.66 34.15
CA VAL A 251 -4.30 16.62 35.12
C VAL A 251 -3.30 15.45 35.05
N GLY A 252 -2.91 15.04 33.82
CA GLY A 252 -1.94 13.97 33.63
C GLY A 252 -0.57 14.26 34.27
N GLU A 253 -0.13 15.51 34.24
CA GLU A 253 1.12 15.94 34.90
C GLU A 253 1.12 15.65 36.41
N LYS A 254 -0.05 15.79 37.05
CA LYS A 254 -0.22 15.54 38.50
C LYS A 254 -0.43 14.05 38.83
N GLU A 255 -0.98 13.28 37.94
CA GLU A 255 -1.22 11.85 38.16
C GLU A 255 0.02 10.97 37.87
N LEU A 256 0.96 11.46 37.07
CA LEU A 256 2.15 10.70 36.72
C LEU A 256 3.14 10.68 37.91
N PRO A 257 3.74 9.52 38.21
CA PRO A 257 4.75 9.43 39.26
C PRO A 257 6.00 10.23 38.89
N GLU A 258 6.75 10.67 39.91
CA GLU A 258 8.04 11.32 39.67
C GLU A 258 9.00 10.40 38.89
N ILE A 259 9.77 11.01 38.00
CA ILE A 259 10.80 10.28 37.25
C ILE A 259 11.94 9.99 38.22
N PRO A 260 12.35 8.73 38.42
CA PRO A 260 13.42 8.38 39.33
C PRO A 260 14.73 9.16 39.02
N GLU A 261 15.43 9.60 40.05
CA GLU A 261 16.73 10.21 39.85
C GLU A 261 17.74 9.21 39.27
N LYS A 262 18.66 9.71 38.48
CA LYS A 262 19.68 8.90 37.86
C LYS A 262 20.72 8.47 38.91
N THR A 263 20.62 7.20 39.35
CA THR A 263 21.51 6.62 40.38
C THR A 263 22.85 6.09 39.81
N THR A 264 23.00 6.02 38.49
CA THR A 264 24.20 5.44 37.86
C THR A 264 24.91 6.43 36.94
N LYS A 265 26.25 6.39 36.89
CA LYS A 265 27.09 7.19 35.95
C LYS A 265 27.07 6.66 34.51
N ARG A 266 26.31 5.60 34.20
CA ARG A 266 26.21 5.04 32.82
C ARG A 266 25.61 6.08 31.86
N ARG A 267 26.13 6.15 30.63
CA ARG A 267 25.55 6.98 29.56
C ARG A 267 24.11 6.53 29.26
N GLY A 268 23.20 7.49 29.12
CA GLY A 268 21.80 7.25 28.79
C GLY A 268 20.86 8.08 29.67
N LYS A 269 19.61 8.24 29.20
CA LYS A 269 18.51 8.88 29.97
C LYS A 269 17.88 7.82 30.88
N VAL A 270 17.30 8.25 32.01
CA VAL A 270 16.47 7.37 32.85
C VAL A 270 15.28 6.89 32.02
N ALA A 271 14.98 5.58 32.09
CA ALA A 271 13.82 5.02 31.42
C ALA A 271 12.54 5.58 32.03
N LYS A 272 11.73 6.25 31.21
CA LYS A 272 10.41 6.75 31.58
C LYS A 272 9.39 5.63 31.37
N SER A 273 8.30 5.66 32.16
CA SER A 273 7.17 4.75 31.93
C SER A 273 6.49 5.03 30.58
N ASP A 274 5.76 4.04 30.07
CA ASP A 274 4.98 4.20 28.84
C ASP A 274 3.96 5.35 28.97
N ALA A 275 3.40 5.54 30.17
CA ALA A 275 2.49 6.62 30.48
C ALA A 275 3.19 8.00 30.35
N HIS A 276 4.43 8.17 30.86
CA HIS A 276 5.20 9.39 30.68
C HIS A 276 5.53 9.65 29.21
N ASN A 277 5.99 8.62 28.50
CA ASN A 277 6.35 8.74 27.10
C ASN A 277 5.15 9.16 26.24
N LEU A 278 3.98 8.58 26.47
CA LEU A 278 2.76 8.97 25.78
C LEU A 278 2.31 10.38 26.16
N TRP A 279 2.32 10.73 27.46
CA TRP A 279 1.94 12.05 27.94
C TRP A 279 2.81 13.16 27.35
N GLU A 280 4.15 13.00 27.40
CA GLU A 280 5.09 13.95 26.79
C GLU A 280 4.86 14.12 25.29
N ARG A 281 4.60 13.01 24.57
CA ARG A 281 4.31 13.02 23.15
C ARG A 281 3.01 13.77 22.85
N LEU A 282 1.95 13.52 23.61
CA LEU A 282 0.69 14.25 23.50
C LEU A 282 0.87 15.75 23.82
N LYS A 283 1.63 16.09 24.87
CA LYS A 283 1.95 17.49 25.22
C LYS A 283 2.75 18.18 24.12
N LYS A 284 3.78 17.54 23.58
CA LYS A 284 4.67 18.10 22.56
C LYS A 284 3.97 18.28 21.20
N TYR A 285 3.16 17.31 20.77
CA TYR A 285 2.57 17.26 19.43
C TYR A 285 1.06 17.55 19.42
N GLU A 286 0.55 18.39 20.34
CA GLU A 286 -0.86 18.76 20.44
C GLU A 286 -1.46 19.14 19.09
N THR A 287 -0.80 20.03 18.34
CA THR A 287 -1.27 20.48 17.02
C THR A 287 -1.40 19.34 16.04
N SER A 288 -0.45 18.42 16.01
CA SER A 288 -0.43 17.25 15.13
C SER A 288 -1.49 16.20 15.51
N VAL A 289 -1.72 16.02 16.82
CA VAL A 289 -2.78 15.13 17.34
C VAL A 289 -4.17 15.64 16.97
N LEU A 290 -4.38 16.95 17.01
CA LEU A 290 -5.68 17.59 16.77
C LEU A 290 -5.88 18.05 15.32
N LEU A 291 -4.89 17.86 14.44
CA LEU A 291 -4.92 18.39 13.07
C LEU A 291 -6.11 17.86 12.26
N PHE A 292 -6.52 16.61 12.46
CA PHE A 292 -7.69 16.00 11.83
C PHE A 292 -9.01 16.73 12.13
N ALA A 293 -9.06 17.42 13.27
CA ALA A 293 -10.24 18.19 13.66
C ALA A 293 -10.24 19.60 13.06
N LYS A 294 -9.08 20.09 12.60
CA LYS A 294 -8.89 21.41 12.02
C LYS A 294 -8.95 21.41 10.50
N LEU A 295 -8.37 20.40 9.87
CA LEU A 295 -8.21 20.32 8.41
C LEU A 295 -9.04 19.16 7.84
N PRO A 296 -9.97 19.43 6.90
CA PRO A 296 -10.91 18.43 6.40
C PRO A 296 -10.25 17.29 5.60
N HIS A 297 -9.08 17.55 5.02
CA HIS A 297 -8.30 16.57 4.25
C HIS A 297 -7.39 15.69 5.11
N VAL A 298 -7.37 15.89 6.43
CA VAL A 298 -6.54 15.12 7.36
C VAL A 298 -7.36 14.04 8.04
N SER A 299 -7.07 12.79 7.77
CA SER A 299 -7.77 11.65 8.39
C SER A 299 -7.37 11.49 9.86
N PHE A 300 -8.31 11.03 10.70
CA PHE A 300 -8.04 10.70 12.11
C PHE A 300 -7.09 9.51 12.26
N THR A 301 -7.09 8.57 11.32
CA THR A 301 -6.25 7.35 11.38
C THR A 301 -5.36 7.22 10.15
N ASN A 302 -4.26 6.48 10.28
CA ASN A 302 -3.40 6.07 9.17
C ASN A 302 -3.78 4.71 8.58
N ASN A 303 -5.00 4.23 8.81
CA ASN A 303 -5.47 2.91 8.37
C ASN A 303 -5.31 2.69 6.85
N ARG A 304 -5.25 3.76 6.05
CA ARG A 304 -5.03 3.69 4.61
C ARG A 304 -3.67 3.06 4.30
N ALA A 305 -2.58 3.65 4.79
CA ALA A 305 -1.23 3.14 4.57
C ALA A 305 -1.03 1.76 5.20
N GLU A 306 -1.56 1.53 6.42
CA GLU A 306 -1.52 0.23 7.09
C GLU A 306 -2.18 -0.87 6.23
N ARG A 307 -3.35 -0.59 5.65
CA ARG A 307 -4.07 -1.52 4.76
C ARG A 307 -3.29 -1.80 3.48
N ASP A 308 -2.70 -0.76 2.89
CA ASP A 308 -1.96 -0.87 1.63
C ASP A 308 -0.66 -1.69 1.77
N LEU A 309 -0.11 -1.79 3.00
CA LEU A 309 1.03 -2.64 3.33
C LEU A 309 0.66 -4.09 3.71
N ARG A 310 -0.62 -4.36 3.98
CA ARG A 310 -1.04 -5.68 4.51
C ARG A 310 -0.63 -6.84 3.61
N MET A 311 -0.77 -6.69 2.29
CA MET A 311 -0.42 -7.75 1.33
C MET A 311 1.08 -8.07 1.31
N ALA A 312 1.97 -7.11 1.61
CA ALA A 312 3.39 -7.38 1.77
C ALA A 312 3.67 -8.34 2.96
N LYS A 313 2.91 -8.20 4.05
CA LYS A 313 2.98 -9.14 5.20
C LYS A 313 2.43 -10.51 4.86
N VAL A 314 1.38 -10.60 4.05
CA VAL A 314 0.86 -11.87 3.55
C VAL A 314 1.93 -12.56 2.69
N LYS A 315 2.59 -11.84 1.78
CA LYS A 315 3.69 -12.38 0.96
C LYS A 315 4.82 -12.97 1.81
N GLN A 316 5.20 -12.28 2.86
CA GLN A 316 6.24 -12.77 3.78
C GLN A 316 5.82 -14.05 4.51
N LYS A 317 4.54 -14.16 4.92
CA LYS A 317 4.01 -15.37 5.57
C LYS A 317 3.90 -16.56 4.61
N VAL A 318 3.54 -16.32 3.35
CA VAL A 318 3.34 -17.38 2.34
C VAL A 318 4.66 -17.86 1.75
N SER A 319 5.59 -16.94 1.45
CA SER A 319 6.80 -17.25 0.68
C SER A 319 8.11 -16.97 1.45
N GLY A 320 8.05 -16.52 2.70
CA GLY A 320 9.22 -16.22 3.54
C GLY A 320 9.97 -14.96 3.10
N CYS A 321 10.55 -14.96 1.90
CA CYS A 321 11.33 -13.82 1.39
C CYS A 321 11.26 -13.71 -0.14
N PHE A 322 11.67 -12.56 -0.65
CA PHE A 322 12.05 -12.43 -2.06
C PHE A 322 13.49 -12.93 -2.24
N ARG A 323 13.74 -13.66 -3.34
CA ARG A 323 15.08 -14.19 -3.62
C ARG A 323 16.06 -13.12 -4.08
N THR A 324 15.56 -12.08 -4.80
CA THR A 324 16.38 -10.97 -5.29
C THR A 324 15.68 -9.64 -5.12
N GLU A 325 16.46 -8.58 -5.02
CA GLU A 325 15.97 -7.20 -4.91
C GLU A 325 15.15 -6.78 -6.13
N LYS A 326 15.59 -7.19 -7.35
CA LYS A 326 14.90 -6.93 -8.61
C LYS A 326 13.42 -7.35 -8.59
N TYR A 327 13.13 -8.55 -8.08
CA TYR A 327 11.75 -9.02 -7.99
C TYR A 327 10.96 -8.38 -6.85
N ALA A 328 11.62 -7.95 -5.78
CA ALA A 328 10.97 -7.20 -4.72
C ALA A 328 10.61 -5.77 -5.18
N GLN A 329 11.46 -5.12 -5.98
CA GLN A 329 11.16 -3.84 -6.63
C GLN A 329 10.01 -3.98 -7.63
N ALA A 330 10.05 -5.02 -8.49
CA ALA A 330 8.96 -5.33 -9.42
C ALA A 330 7.63 -5.55 -8.68
N TYR A 331 7.65 -6.27 -7.57
CA TYR A 331 6.47 -6.42 -6.70
C TYR A 331 5.96 -5.06 -6.20
N CYS A 332 6.83 -4.18 -5.71
CA CYS A 332 6.42 -2.86 -5.23
C CYS A 332 5.72 -2.06 -6.32
N ARG A 333 6.31 -1.91 -7.52
CA ARG A 333 5.74 -1.14 -8.63
C ARG A 333 4.43 -1.74 -9.12
N ILE A 334 4.38 -3.05 -9.40
CA ILE A 334 3.17 -3.71 -9.89
C ILE A 334 2.05 -3.67 -8.84
N SER A 335 2.35 -3.94 -7.56
CA SER A 335 1.35 -3.87 -6.50
C SER A 335 0.86 -2.44 -6.23
N SER A 336 1.68 -1.41 -6.49
CA SER A 336 1.27 0.00 -6.48
C SER A 336 0.26 0.27 -7.57
N TYR A 337 0.56 -0.14 -8.79
CA TYR A 337 -0.34 -0.02 -9.94
C TYR A 337 -1.67 -0.71 -9.69
N LEU A 338 -1.64 -1.99 -9.29
CA LEU A 338 -2.86 -2.75 -9.05
C LEU A 338 -3.71 -2.18 -7.91
N GLN A 339 -3.09 -1.67 -6.85
CA GLN A 339 -3.81 -1.03 -5.77
C GLN A 339 -4.45 0.29 -6.23
N THR A 340 -3.74 1.09 -7.01
CA THR A 340 -4.25 2.32 -7.61
C THR A 340 -5.42 2.03 -8.54
N MET A 341 -5.30 1.05 -9.43
CA MET A 341 -6.39 0.66 -10.32
C MET A 341 -7.62 0.15 -9.54
N LYS A 342 -7.40 -0.65 -8.50
CA LYS A 342 -8.48 -1.10 -7.61
C LYS A 342 -9.17 0.06 -6.89
N ASN A 343 -8.45 1.09 -6.49
CA ASN A 343 -9.04 2.28 -5.87
C ASN A 343 -9.87 3.11 -6.87
N LYS A 344 -9.60 2.97 -8.17
CA LYS A 344 -10.39 3.51 -9.30
C LYS A 344 -11.48 2.55 -9.78
N ASP A 345 -11.81 1.49 -9.00
CA ASP A 345 -12.78 0.44 -9.34
C ASP A 345 -12.45 -0.35 -10.61
N ILE A 346 -11.20 -0.37 -11.04
CA ILE A 346 -10.72 -1.18 -12.17
C ILE A 346 -10.26 -2.55 -11.65
N ASN A 347 -10.80 -3.61 -12.26
CA ASN A 347 -10.41 -4.98 -11.92
C ASN A 347 -8.91 -5.22 -12.18
N PRO A 348 -8.15 -5.82 -11.23
CA PRO A 348 -6.72 -6.06 -11.37
C PRO A 348 -6.32 -6.85 -12.63
N LEU A 349 -7.10 -7.85 -13.04
CA LEU A 349 -6.83 -8.62 -14.26
C LEU A 349 -6.95 -7.76 -15.52
N VAL A 350 -7.98 -6.92 -15.57
CA VAL A 350 -8.18 -5.94 -16.65
C VAL A 350 -7.02 -4.94 -16.67
N ALA A 351 -6.65 -4.39 -15.52
CA ALA A 351 -5.53 -3.45 -15.40
C ALA A 351 -4.20 -4.04 -15.92
N ILE A 352 -3.90 -5.30 -15.57
CA ILE A 352 -2.69 -5.98 -16.08
C ILE A 352 -2.76 -6.13 -17.60
N SER A 353 -3.92 -6.56 -18.13
CA SER A 353 -4.12 -6.75 -19.57
C SER A 353 -3.97 -5.44 -20.35
N MET A 354 -4.50 -4.33 -19.82
CA MET A 354 -4.32 -2.99 -20.39
C MET A 354 -2.84 -2.60 -20.43
N ALA A 355 -2.12 -2.77 -19.32
CA ALA A 355 -0.71 -2.44 -19.23
C ALA A 355 0.16 -3.28 -20.17
N LEU A 356 -0.11 -4.59 -20.30
CA LEU A 356 0.58 -5.47 -21.24
C LEU A 356 0.30 -5.14 -22.72
N SER A 357 -0.79 -4.45 -23.00
CA SER A 357 -1.18 -3.96 -24.34
C SER A 357 -0.73 -2.52 -24.61
N GLY A 358 0.09 -1.92 -23.72
CA GLY A 358 0.55 -0.54 -23.86
C GLY A 358 -0.53 0.52 -23.55
N LYS A 359 -1.71 0.12 -23.09
CA LYS A 359 -2.82 1.02 -22.72
C LYS A 359 -2.75 1.34 -21.22
N ILE A 360 -1.74 2.11 -20.82
CA ILE A 360 -1.54 2.49 -19.42
C ILE A 360 -2.17 3.86 -19.21
N GLU A 361 -3.16 3.98 -18.32
CA GLU A 361 -3.66 5.28 -17.87
C GLU A 361 -2.59 5.96 -17.02
N LEU A 362 -2.11 7.10 -17.49
CA LEU A 362 -1.09 7.93 -16.83
C LEU A 362 -1.71 8.90 -15.83
#